data_7b97caa8af2187c60cb65b15999ed002
#
_entry.id   7b97caa8af2187c60cb65b15999ed002
#
_cell.length_a   1.000
_cell.length_b   1.000
_cell.length_c   1.000
_cell.angle_alpha   90.00
_cell.angle_beta   90.00
_cell.angle_gamma   90.00
#
_symmetry.space_group_name_H-M   'P 1'
#
loop_
_entity.id
_entity.type
_entity.pdbx_description
1 polymer ?
#
loop_
_entity_poly.entity_id
_entity_poly.type
_entity_poly.pdbx_seq_one_letter_code
_entity_poly.pdbx_strand_id
1 'polypeptide(L)'
;MEHTSKKGLITALSCYIIWGLLPLYWALLNHVSPYNILAQRIIWSGICMAIVVFGLHFKQFKKDFQLLKEQRSQLFLLLVAAVIISVNWFTYIWAIANNQVMNTSLGYYINPLFNVVLGVILFKEVLSIPKKLSVLIATIGIALLTYQVGSLPLVSMILAVSFGLYGAVKKKLLISPFTSIAFEAWLLTPLALLYTTMVDNTVWSYFGTDWYTTMLLIACGLTTSVPLVLFSYGAQLLPLNLLGFLQYISPTIALLLAIFYFGESFGTPQMIAFGCIWIALILFSLSSQITTRISLKK
;
A
#
# COMPACT_ATOMS: atom_id res chain seq x y z
N MET A 1 -8.21 26.94 3.53
CA MET A 1 -8.32 25.61 4.14
C MET A 1 -8.71 24.65 3.03
N GLU A 2 -7.83 23.74 2.62
CA GLU A 2 -8.24 22.68 1.69
C GLU A 2 -9.30 21.84 2.39
N HIS A 3 -10.50 21.79 1.82
CA HIS A 3 -11.56 20.89 2.25
C HIS A 3 -11.10 19.46 2.03
N THR A 4 -10.63 18.80 3.09
CA THR A 4 -10.26 17.39 3.03
C THR A 4 -11.47 16.59 2.58
N SER A 5 -11.34 15.87 1.46
CA SER A 5 -12.42 15.06 0.90
C SER A 5 -12.83 13.96 1.86
N LYS A 6 -14.08 14.00 2.36
CA LYS A 6 -14.63 12.92 3.21
C LYS A 6 -14.53 11.55 2.52
N LYS A 7 -14.82 11.49 1.21
CA LYS A 7 -14.69 10.27 0.41
C LYS A 7 -13.24 9.78 0.40
N GLY A 8 -12.26 10.68 0.16
CA GLY A 8 -10.85 10.33 0.18
C GLY A 8 -10.41 9.79 1.54
N LEU A 9 -10.86 10.40 2.64
CA LEU A 9 -10.54 9.93 3.99
C LEU A 9 -11.11 8.54 4.26
N ILE A 10 -12.38 8.31 3.96
CA ILE A 10 -13.04 7.00 4.16
C ILE A 10 -12.32 5.93 3.33
N THR A 11 -12.04 6.18 2.05
CA THR A 11 -11.37 5.19 1.19
C THR A 11 -9.96 4.87 1.67
N ALA A 12 -9.16 5.87 2.07
CA ALA A 12 -7.84 5.66 2.62
C ALA A 12 -7.86 4.87 3.94
N LEU A 13 -8.74 5.24 4.88
CA LEU A 13 -8.90 4.52 6.15
C LEU A 13 -9.31 3.07 5.92
N SER A 14 -10.32 2.81 5.09
CA SER A 14 -10.77 1.46 4.76
C SER A 14 -9.65 0.63 4.14
N CYS A 15 -8.88 1.21 3.22
CA CYS A 15 -7.72 0.56 2.62
C CYS A 15 -6.70 0.12 3.67
N TYR A 16 -6.29 1.04 4.55
CA TYR A 16 -5.25 0.76 5.53
C TYR A 16 -5.71 -0.19 6.65
N ILE A 17 -6.99 -0.18 7.01
CA ILE A 17 -7.58 -1.19 7.92
C ILE A 17 -7.53 -2.56 7.26
N ILE A 18 -7.98 -2.69 6.00
CA ILE A 18 -7.93 -3.97 5.28
C ILE A 18 -6.48 -4.47 5.20
N TRP A 19 -5.53 -3.62 4.79
CA TRP A 19 -4.11 -4.03 4.74
C TRP A 19 -3.54 -4.42 6.10
N GLY A 20 -3.96 -3.76 7.17
CA GLY A 20 -3.55 -4.11 8.54
C GLY A 20 -4.06 -5.47 8.99
N LEU A 21 -5.20 -5.91 8.48
CA LEU A 21 -5.81 -7.21 8.80
C LEU A 21 -5.32 -8.35 7.89
N LEU A 22 -4.65 -8.06 6.78
CA LEU A 22 -4.17 -9.09 5.84
C LEU A 22 -3.22 -10.13 6.44
N PRO A 23 -2.42 -9.86 7.49
CA PRO A 23 -1.63 -10.93 8.12
C PRO A 23 -2.46 -12.13 8.57
N LEU A 24 -3.69 -11.92 9.04
CA LEU A 24 -4.63 -13.00 9.37
C LEU A 24 -4.97 -13.85 8.14
N TYR A 25 -5.15 -13.23 7.00
CA TYR A 25 -5.46 -13.91 5.76
C TYR A 25 -4.25 -14.70 5.22
N TRP A 26 -3.06 -14.10 5.25
CA TRP A 26 -1.85 -14.75 4.78
C TRP A 26 -1.44 -15.95 5.66
N ALA A 27 -1.75 -15.89 6.95
CA ALA A 27 -1.52 -17.02 7.86
C ALA A 27 -2.29 -18.29 7.44
N LEU A 28 -3.45 -18.16 6.77
CA LEU A 28 -4.23 -19.27 6.26
C LEU A 28 -3.58 -19.94 5.03
N LEU A 29 -2.67 -19.24 4.36
CA LEU A 29 -1.96 -19.68 3.14
C LEU A 29 -0.47 -19.97 3.38
N ASN A 30 -0.04 -20.13 4.63
CA ASN A 30 1.38 -20.31 4.99
C ASN A 30 2.02 -21.57 4.38
N HIS A 31 1.21 -22.56 3.96
CA HIS A 31 1.62 -23.78 3.28
C HIS A 31 1.82 -23.61 1.77
N VAL A 32 1.43 -22.46 1.19
CA VAL A 32 1.59 -22.17 -0.24
C VAL A 32 2.83 -21.30 -0.44
N SER A 33 3.61 -21.58 -1.49
CA SER A 33 4.79 -20.79 -1.85
C SER A 33 4.44 -19.29 -1.99
N PRO A 34 5.22 -18.35 -1.39
CA PRO A 34 4.98 -16.93 -1.52
C PRO A 34 4.91 -16.43 -2.96
N TYR A 35 5.72 -16.99 -3.86
CA TYR A 35 5.70 -16.66 -5.29
C TYR A 35 4.40 -17.11 -5.96
N ASN A 36 3.88 -18.28 -5.60
CA ASN A 36 2.59 -18.75 -6.08
C ASN A 36 1.44 -17.90 -5.55
N ILE A 37 1.48 -17.50 -4.28
CA ILE A 37 0.51 -16.53 -3.73
C ILE A 37 0.54 -15.23 -4.53
N LEU A 38 1.73 -14.68 -4.83
CA LEU A 38 1.85 -13.46 -5.63
C LEU A 38 1.23 -13.64 -7.02
N ALA A 39 1.55 -14.74 -7.71
CA ALA A 39 1.01 -15.00 -9.04
C ALA A 39 -0.52 -15.13 -9.01
N GLN A 40 -1.08 -15.87 -8.04
CA GLN A 40 -2.53 -16.01 -7.89
C GLN A 40 -3.22 -14.68 -7.55
N ARG A 41 -2.61 -13.84 -6.71
CA ARG A 41 -3.10 -12.47 -6.43
C ARG A 41 -3.23 -11.65 -7.71
N ILE A 42 -2.26 -11.73 -8.61
CA ILE A 42 -2.27 -11.00 -9.89
C ILE A 42 -3.33 -11.56 -10.82
N ILE A 43 -3.36 -12.89 -11.02
CA ILE A 43 -4.31 -13.56 -11.93
C ILE A 43 -5.76 -13.29 -11.51
N TRP A 44 -6.09 -13.56 -10.25
CA TRP A 44 -7.46 -13.38 -9.74
C TRP A 44 -7.84 -11.91 -9.58
N SER A 45 -6.88 -11.01 -9.34
CA SER A 45 -7.12 -9.58 -9.40
C SER A 45 -7.48 -9.12 -10.81
N GLY A 46 -6.79 -9.64 -11.82
CA GLY A 46 -7.12 -9.39 -13.24
C GLY A 46 -8.53 -9.85 -13.61
N ILE A 47 -8.93 -11.05 -13.17
CA ILE A 47 -10.28 -11.60 -13.40
C ILE A 47 -11.34 -10.78 -12.65
N CYS A 48 -11.11 -10.51 -11.35
CA CYS A 48 -12.01 -9.72 -10.53
C CYS A 48 -12.23 -8.32 -11.13
N MET A 49 -11.15 -7.65 -11.52
CA MET A 49 -11.23 -6.32 -12.13
C MET A 49 -11.88 -6.35 -13.52
N ALA A 50 -11.73 -7.43 -14.29
CA ALA A 50 -12.47 -7.59 -15.55
C ALA A 50 -13.98 -7.65 -15.29
N ILE A 51 -14.43 -8.45 -14.32
CA ILE A 51 -15.84 -8.53 -13.95
C ILE A 51 -16.37 -7.18 -13.50
N VAL A 52 -15.64 -6.47 -12.63
CA VAL A 52 -16.03 -5.15 -12.10
C VAL A 52 -16.09 -4.09 -13.21
N VAL A 53 -15.06 -4.03 -14.05
CA VAL A 53 -14.95 -3.01 -15.11
C VAL A 53 -15.98 -3.26 -16.21
N PHE A 54 -16.07 -4.48 -16.74
CA PHE A 54 -16.97 -4.79 -17.84
C PHE A 54 -18.43 -4.95 -17.40
N GLY A 55 -18.67 -5.44 -16.16
CA GLY A 55 -20.01 -5.60 -15.61
C GLY A 55 -20.62 -4.30 -15.05
N LEU A 56 -19.84 -3.52 -14.30
CA LEU A 56 -20.38 -2.38 -13.54
C LEU A 56 -19.88 -1.01 -14.01
N HIS A 57 -18.67 -0.93 -14.56
CA HIS A 57 -18.01 0.35 -14.87
C HIS A 57 -17.65 0.54 -16.34
N PHE A 58 -18.30 -0.18 -17.25
CA PHE A 58 -17.95 -0.20 -18.68
C PHE A 58 -18.01 1.17 -19.37
N LYS A 59 -19.00 2.01 -19.01
CA LYS A 59 -19.10 3.38 -19.53
C LYS A 59 -17.90 4.23 -19.13
N GLN A 60 -17.46 4.11 -17.86
CA GLN A 60 -16.29 4.83 -17.36
C GLN A 60 -15.02 4.31 -18.01
N PHE A 61 -14.88 2.99 -18.14
CA PHE A 61 -13.75 2.37 -18.82
C PHE A 61 -13.58 2.87 -20.26
N LYS A 62 -14.66 2.99 -21.03
CA LYS A 62 -14.59 3.55 -22.39
C LYS A 62 -14.06 4.98 -22.41
N LYS A 63 -14.51 5.84 -21.47
CA LYS A 63 -14.02 7.23 -21.34
C LYS A 63 -12.55 7.25 -20.98
N ASP A 64 -12.15 6.45 -20.00
CA ASP A 64 -10.76 6.36 -19.54
C ASP A 64 -9.85 5.85 -20.66
N PHE A 65 -10.31 4.83 -21.41
CA PHE A 65 -9.57 4.28 -22.54
C PHE A 65 -9.39 5.30 -23.69
N GLN A 66 -10.41 6.11 -23.96
CA GLN A 66 -10.30 7.20 -24.92
C GLN A 66 -9.30 8.25 -24.43
N LEU A 67 -9.35 8.64 -23.13
CA LEU A 67 -8.41 9.57 -22.54
C LEU A 67 -6.96 9.05 -22.65
N LEU A 68 -6.72 7.76 -22.41
CA LEU A 68 -5.40 7.15 -22.55
C LEU A 68 -4.89 7.18 -24.01
N LYS A 69 -5.77 7.08 -25.00
CA LYS A 69 -5.41 7.22 -26.43
C LYS A 69 -5.06 8.66 -26.79
N GLU A 70 -5.82 9.62 -26.29
CA GLU A 70 -5.64 11.04 -26.57
C GLU A 70 -4.45 11.66 -25.80
N GLN A 71 -4.24 11.22 -24.54
CA GLN A 71 -3.21 11.75 -23.66
C GLN A 71 -2.14 10.70 -23.37
N ARG A 72 -1.10 10.64 -24.21
CA ARG A 72 0.02 9.68 -24.04
C ARG A 72 0.73 9.80 -22.70
N SER A 73 0.72 10.99 -22.07
CA SER A 73 1.25 11.20 -20.73
C SER A 73 0.51 10.37 -19.67
N GLN A 74 -0.80 10.21 -19.78
CA GLN A 74 -1.59 9.39 -18.87
C GLN A 74 -1.33 7.88 -19.07
N LEU A 75 -1.17 7.45 -20.32
CA LEU A 75 -0.74 6.08 -20.63
C LEU A 75 0.66 5.81 -20.07
N PHE A 76 1.60 6.75 -20.23
CA PHE A 76 2.94 6.63 -19.66
C PHE A 76 2.90 6.53 -18.13
N LEU A 77 2.14 7.39 -17.45
CA LEU A 77 1.97 7.32 -16.00
C LEU A 77 1.37 5.98 -15.55
N LEU A 78 0.41 5.45 -16.29
CA LEU A 78 -0.19 4.14 -16.00
C LEU A 78 0.83 3.01 -16.12
N LEU A 79 1.64 2.99 -17.18
CA LEU A 79 2.71 2.01 -17.35
C LEU A 79 3.78 2.14 -16.26
N VAL A 80 4.15 3.37 -15.90
CA VAL A 80 5.08 3.63 -14.78
C VAL A 80 4.51 3.11 -13.46
N ALA A 81 3.21 3.32 -13.20
CA ALA A 81 2.55 2.77 -12.01
C ALA A 81 2.64 1.24 -11.97
N ALA A 82 2.35 0.56 -13.11
CA ALA A 82 2.41 -0.89 -13.21
C ALA A 82 3.82 -1.42 -12.98
N VAL A 83 4.85 -0.79 -13.55
CA VAL A 83 6.25 -1.18 -13.33
C VAL A 83 6.66 -0.99 -11.87
N ILE A 84 6.36 0.17 -11.28
CA ILE A 84 6.73 0.49 -9.91
C ILE A 84 6.08 -0.48 -8.92
N ILE A 85 4.79 -0.78 -9.08
CA ILE A 85 4.11 -1.71 -8.18
C ILE A 85 4.60 -3.15 -8.36
N SER A 86 5.01 -3.53 -9.57
CA SER A 86 5.62 -4.84 -9.84
C SER A 86 6.97 -4.98 -9.12
N VAL A 87 7.82 -3.96 -9.19
CA VAL A 87 9.10 -3.92 -8.45
C VAL A 87 8.85 -4.01 -6.95
N ASN A 88 7.87 -3.28 -6.44
CA ASN A 88 7.50 -3.33 -5.02
C ASN A 88 7.08 -4.75 -4.59
N TRP A 89 6.15 -5.36 -5.31
CA TRP A 89 5.65 -6.70 -4.96
C TRP A 89 6.71 -7.77 -5.11
N PHE A 90 7.51 -7.73 -6.18
CA PHE A 90 8.62 -8.66 -6.36
C PHE A 90 9.63 -8.55 -5.21
N THR A 91 10.04 -7.32 -4.87
CA THR A 91 10.98 -7.07 -3.76
C THR A 91 10.43 -7.60 -2.44
N TYR A 92 9.14 -7.37 -2.17
CA TYR A 92 8.48 -7.87 -0.96
C TYR A 92 8.51 -9.40 -0.88
N ILE A 93 8.11 -10.08 -1.94
CA ILE A 93 8.04 -11.54 -1.99
C ILE A 93 9.45 -12.15 -1.95
N TRP A 94 10.40 -11.56 -2.68
CA TRP A 94 11.79 -11.98 -2.65
C TRP A 94 12.37 -11.87 -1.23
N ALA A 95 12.09 -10.79 -0.53
CA ALA A 95 12.56 -10.58 0.83
C ALA A 95 11.98 -11.61 1.81
N ILE A 96 10.69 -11.92 1.69
CA ILE A 96 10.04 -12.97 2.50
C ILE A 96 10.71 -14.33 2.23
N ALA A 97 10.90 -14.69 0.96
CA ALA A 97 11.52 -15.96 0.56
C ALA A 97 12.99 -16.08 1.02
N ASN A 98 13.68 -14.95 1.24
CA ASN A 98 15.05 -14.90 1.75
C ASN A 98 15.14 -14.56 3.25
N ASN A 99 14.07 -14.78 4.03
CA ASN A 99 14.00 -14.56 5.48
C ASN A 99 14.29 -13.10 5.92
N GLN A 100 14.02 -12.12 5.04
CA GLN A 100 14.22 -10.68 5.32
C GLN A 100 12.92 -9.98 5.73
N VAL A 101 12.06 -10.64 6.49
CA VAL A 101 10.74 -10.11 6.91
C VAL A 101 10.87 -8.81 7.71
N MET A 102 11.89 -8.70 8.60
CA MET A 102 12.14 -7.44 9.33
C MET A 102 12.42 -6.27 8.39
N ASN A 103 13.14 -6.50 7.29
CA ASN A 103 13.44 -5.48 6.30
C ASN A 103 12.19 -5.01 5.56
N THR A 104 11.25 -5.92 5.29
CA THR A 104 9.95 -5.55 4.69
C THR A 104 9.13 -4.69 5.63
N SER A 105 9.06 -5.07 6.91
CA SER A 105 8.36 -4.30 7.94
C SER A 105 8.91 -2.89 8.07
N LEU A 106 10.23 -2.73 8.14
CA LEU A 106 10.89 -1.42 8.21
C LEU A 106 10.55 -0.55 6.99
N GLY A 107 10.47 -1.14 5.79
CA GLY A 107 10.05 -0.44 4.57
C GLY A 107 8.67 0.19 4.70
N TYR A 108 7.72 -0.51 5.32
CA TYR A 108 6.37 0.01 5.57
C TYR A 108 6.33 1.15 6.61
N TYR A 109 7.29 1.19 7.55
CA TYR A 109 7.40 2.32 8.48
C TYR A 109 8.08 3.54 7.85
N ILE A 110 9.04 3.34 6.94
CA ILE A 110 9.72 4.43 6.23
C ILE A 110 8.78 5.07 5.19
N ASN A 111 7.94 4.30 4.53
CA ASN A 111 7.09 4.74 3.42
C ASN A 111 6.20 5.96 3.75
N PRO A 112 5.51 6.06 4.91
CA PRO A 112 4.73 7.24 5.25
C PRO A 112 5.55 8.54 5.26
N LEU A 113 6.77 8.50 5.77
CA LEU A 113 7.66 9.67 5.75
C LEU A 113 8.06 10.02 4.32
N PHE A 114 8.34 9.01 3.50
CA PHE A 114 8.67 9.22 2.10
C PHE A 114 7.50 9.86 1.34
N ASN A 115 6.26 9.45 1.62
CA ASN A 115 5.06 10.10 1.08
C ASN A 115 4.95 11.58 1.47
N VAL A 116 5.31 11.94 2.70
CA VAL A 116 5.36 13.34 3.14
C VAL A 116 6.41 14.12 2.34
N VAL A 117 7.60 13.57 2.16
CA VAL A 117 8.67 14.18 1.36
C VAL A 117 8.20 14.38 -0.09
N LEU A 118 7.59 13.36 -0.71
CA LEU A 118 7.04 13.48 -2.06
C LEU A 118 5.90 14.51 -2.14
N GLY A 119 5.05 14.59 -1.13
CA GLY A 119 3.99 15.60 -1.02
C GLY A 119 4.55 17.02 -1.07
N VAL A 120 5.60 17.27 -0.30
CA VAL A 120 6.26 18.59 -0.26
C VAL A 120 7.00 18.86 -1.59
N ILE A 121 7.79 17.93 -2.09
CA ILE A 121 8.65 18.14 -3.26
C ILE A 121 7.85 18.19 -4.57
N LEU A 122 6.99 17.18 -4.81
CA LEU A 122 6.30 17.02 -6.10
C LEU A 122 4.98 17.78 -6.18
N PHE A 123 4.30 17.95 -5.05
CA PHE A 123 2.97 18.58 -5.00
C PHE A 123 2.97 19.92 -4.27
N LYS A 124 4.14 20.38 -3.80
CA LYS A 124 4.32 21.65 -3.08
C LYS A 124 3.37 21.79 -1.86
N GLU A 125 3.10 20.63 -1.22
CA GLU A 125 2.23 20.59 -0.04
C GLU A 125 2.89 21.29 1.13
N VAL A 126 2.17 22.21 1.77
CA VAL A 126 2.69 23.01 2.90
C VAL A 126 2.44 22.28 4.21
N LEU A 127 3.49 22.11 5.00
CA LEU A 127 3.39 21.52 6.33
C LEU A 127 3.31 22.64 7.39
N SER A 128 2.24 22.62 8.18
CA SER A 128 2.15 23.46 9.40
C SER A 128 3.21 23.03 10.44
N ILE A 129 3.52 23.91 11.40
CA ILE A 129 4.50 23.61 12.44
C ILE A 129 4.18 22.30 13.19
N PRO A 130 2.93 22.05 13.64
CA PRO A 130 2.60 20.77 14.27
C PRO A 130 2.84 19.56 13.35
N LYS A 131 2.57 19.68 12.03
CA LYS A 131 2.87 18.60 11.06
C LYS A 131 4.37 18.36 10.92
N LYS A 132 5.20 19.42 10.87
CA LYS A 132 6.66 19.28 10.84
C LYS A 132 7.18 18.57 12.09
N LEU A 133 6.65 18.91 13.27
CA LEU A 133 7.00 18.25 14.52
C LEU A 133 6.58 16.77 14.52
N SER A 134 5.40 16.43 14.00
CA SER A 134 4.97 15.05 13.83
C SER A 134 5.93 14.25 12.93
N VAL A 135 6.36 14.83 11.82
CA VAL A 135 7.35 14.21 10.92
C VAL A 135 8.67 13.95 11.65
N LEU A 136 9.15 14.93 12.43
CA LEU A 136 10.38 14.78 13.20
C LEU A 136 10.28 13.63 14.24
N ILE A 137 9.17 13.59 15.00
CA ILE A 137 8.95 12.54 16.00
C ILE A 137 8.87 11.16 15.34
N ALA A 138 8.14 11.02 14.22
CA ALA A 138 8.07 9.78 13.47
C ALA A 138 9.44 9.36 12.92
N THR A 139 10.24 10.32 12.44
CA THR A 139 11.62 10.06 11.97
C THR A 139 12.50 9.51 13.09
N ILE A 140 12.41 10.05 14.31
CA ILE A 140 13.14 9.54 15.47
C ILE A 140 12.71 8.09 15.76
N GLY A 141 11.41 7.79 15.77
CA GLY A 141 10.91 6.43 15.97
C GLY A 141 11.45 5.44 14.94
N ILE A 142 11.46 5.83 13.66
CA ILE A 142 11.98 4.99 12.57
C ILE A 142 13.50 4.84 12.66
N ALA A 143 14.24 5.89 13.03
CA ALA A 143 15.67 5.82 13.22
C ALA A 143 16.05 4.82 14.34
N LEU A 144 15.28 4.77 15.42
CA LEU A 144 15.44 3.78 16.48
C LEU A 144 15.22 2.35 15.97
N LEU A 145 14.15 2.11 15.18
CA LEU A 145 13.91 0.80 14.56
C LEU A 145 15.04 0.42 13.59
N THR A 146 15.51 1.36 12.78
CA THR A 146 16.60 1.14 11.83
C THR A 146 17.90 0.80 12.53
N TYR A 147 18.21 1.49 13.63
CA TYR A 147 19.39 1.22 14.44
C TYR A 147 19.40 -0.21 15.00
N GLN A 148 18.24 -0.73 15.42
CA GLN A 148 18.11 -2.11 15.89
C GLN A 148 18.37 -3.16 14.81
N VAL A 149 17.97 -2.88 13.57
CA VAL A 149 18.21 -3.77 12.41
C VAL A 149 19.71 -3.79 12.04
N GLY A 150 20.48 -2.82 12.51
CA GLY A 150 21.96 -2.77 12.36
C GLY A 150 22.44 -2.24 11.00
N SER A 151 21.57 -2.04 10.02
CA SER A 151 21.89 -1.45 8.71
C SER A 151 20.64 -0.85 8.09
N LEU A 152 20.79 0.17 7.22
CA LEU A 152 19.72 0.61 6.32
C LEU A 152 19.53 -0.46 5.23
N PRO A 153 18.53 -1.33 5.31
CA PRO A 153 18.44 -2.44 4.38
C PRO A 153 17.92 -1.93 3.04
N LEU A 154 18.62 -2.31 1.99
CA LEU A 154 18.26 -1.94 0.61
C LEU A 154 16.80 -2.30 0.28
N VAL A 155 16.33 -3.46 0.76
CA VAL A 155 14.94 -3.92 0.63
C VAL A 155 13.96 -2.90 1.20
N SER A 156 14.19 -2.41 2.42
CA SER A 156 13.30 -1.41 3.05
C SER A 156 13.23 -0.12 2.25
N MET A 157 14.36 0.32 1.72
CA MET A 157 14.42 1.53 0.89
C MET A 157 13.69 1.34 -0.44
N ILE A 158 13.89 0.20 -1.14
CA ILE A 158 13.18 -0.09 -2.38
C ILE A 158 11.68 -0.13 -2.13
N LEU A 159 11.22 -0.80 -1.07
CA LEU A 159 9.80 -0.89 -0.72
C LEU A 159 9.20 0.48 -0.41
N ALA A 160 9.88 1.28 0.42
CA ALA A 160 9.41 2.61 0.79
C ALA A 160 9.35 3.56 -0.40
N VAL A 161 10.41 3.61 -1.20
CA VAL A 161 10.51 4.50 -2.36
C VAL A 161 9.54 4.09 -3.46
N SER A 162 9.50 2.80 -3.83
CA SER A 162 8.61 2.33 -4.89
C SER A 162 7.14 2.56 -4.54
N PHE A 163 6.70 2.22 -3.31
CA PHE A 163 5.30 2.43 -2.95
C PHE A 163 4.92 3.91 -2.80
N GLY A 164 5.83 4.75 -2.31
CA GLY A 164 5.62 6.20 -2.27
C GLY A 164 5.53 6.82 -3.67
N LEU A 165 6.41 6.44 -4.59
CA LEU A 165 6.32 6.86 -5.99
C LEU A 165 5.04 6.37 -6.66
N TYR A 166 4.62 5.12 -6.38
CA TYR A 166 3.33 4.61 -6.84
C TYR A 166 2.17 5.49 -6.38
N GLY A 167 2.12 5.87 -5.10
CA GLY A 167 1.13 6.81 -4.58
C GLY A 167 1.15 8.17 -5.28
N ALA A 168 2.34 8.72 -5.54
CA ALA A 168 2.51 9.98 -6.27
C ALA A 168 2.03 9.90 -7.72
N VAL A 169 2.30 8.79 -8.41
CA VAL A 169 1.80 8.53 -9.77
C VAL A 169 0.28 8.39 -9.76
N LYS A 170 -0.28 7.61 -8.82
CA LYS A 170 -1.75 7.48 -8.67
C LYS A 170 -2.44 8.82 -8.45
N LYS A 171 -1.83 9.73 -7.70
CA LYS A 171 -2.35 11.09 -7.49
C LYS A 171 -2.42 11.90 -8.79
N LYS A 172 -1.52 11.67 -9.76
CA LYS A 172 -1.47 12.35 -11.06
C LYS A 172 -2.34 11.69 -12.14
N LEU A 173 -2.79 10.46 -11.94
CA LEU A 173 -3.64 9.77 -12.90
C LEU A 173 -5.05 10.37 -12.92
N LEU A 174 -5.54 10.69 -14.12
CA LEU A 174 -6.88 11.25 -14.35
C LEU A 174 -7.93 10.19 -14.63
N ILE A 175 -7.52 8.94 -14.84
CA ILE A 175 -8.42 7.82 -15.06
C ILE A 175 -8.99 7.27 -13.74
N SER A 176 -10.10 6.58 -13.85
CA SER A 176 -10.76 5.92 -12.72
C SER A 176 -9.82 4.91 -12.03
N PRO A 177 -9.82 4.84 -10.70
CA PRO A 177 -9.12 3.79 -9.96
C PRO A 177 -9.43 2.37 -10.43
N PHE A 178 -10.69 2.08 -10.80
CA PHE A 178 -11.07 0.77 -11.34
C PHE A 178 -10.32 0.47 -12.64
N THR A 179 -10.33 1.40 -13.59
CA THR A 179 -9.61 1.25 -14.86
C THR A 179 -8.12 1.10 -14.63
N SER A 180 -7.53 1.93 -13.76
CA SER A 180 -6.10 1.91 -13.47
C SER A 180 -5.66 0.56 -12.89
N ILE A 181 -6.33 0.04 -11.86
CA ILE A 181 -5.99 -1.24 -11.23
C ILE A 181 -6.23 -2.42 -12.19
N ALA A 182 -7.29 -2.35 -13.02
CA ALA A 182 -7.55 -3.36 -14.04
C ALA A 182 -6.38 -3.46 -15.03
N PHE A 183 -5.92 -2.33 -15.58
CA PHE A 183 -4.79 -2.33 -16.51
C PHE A 183 -3.49 -2.83 -15.89
N GLU A 184 -3.19 -2.44 -14.64
CA GLU A 184 -2.03 -2.92 -13.91
C GLU A 184 -2.06 -4.44 -13.72
N ALA A 185 -3.21 -4.98 -13.29
CA ALA A 185 -3.39 -6.42 -13.12
C ALA A 185 -3.29 -7.15 -14.47
N TRP A 186 -3.94 -6.66 -15.53
CA TRP A 186 -3.90 -7.29 -16.86
C TRP A 186 -2.52 -7.27 -17.48
N LEU A 187 -1.75 -6.21 -17.28
CA LEU A 187 -0.37 -6.13 -17.77
C LEU A 187 0.52 -7.19 -17.12
N LEU A 188 0.28 -7.50 -15.84
CA LEU A 188 1.06 -8.48 -15.08
C LEU A 188 0.55 -9.91 -15.21
N THR A 189 -0.73 -10.10 -15.54
CA THR A 189 -1.36 -11.44 -15.62
C THR A 189 -0.61 -12.41 -16.56
N PRO A 190 -0.14 -12.02 -17.77
CA PRO A 190 0.63 -12.93 -18.61
C PRO A 190 1.90 -13.46 -17.95
N LEU A 191 2.63 -12.61 -17.22
CA LEU A 191 3.83 -13.00 -16.48
C LEU A 191 3.50 -13.94 -15.33
N ALA A 192 2.43 -13.68 -14.60
CA ALA A 192 1.96 -14.54 -13.53
C ALA A 192 1.51 -15.91 -14.04
N LEU A 193 0.82 -15.97 -15.19
CA LEU A 193 0.44 -17.22 -15.84
C LEU A 193 1.67 -18.00 -16.33
N LEU A 194 2.64 -17.33 -16.95
CA LEU A 194 3.89 -17.99 -17.36
C LEU A 194 4.64 -18.56 -16.16
N TYR A 195 4.70 -17.84 -15.05
CA TYR A 195 5.33 -18.33 -13.83
C TYR A 195 4.63 -19.61 -13.32
N THR A 196 3.30 -19.57 -13.15
CA THR A 196 2.55 -20.68 -12.57
C THR A 196 2.39 -21.89 -13.51
N THR A 197 2.68 -21.76 -14.80
CA THR A 197 2.62 -22.87 -15.76
C THR A 197 3.98 -23.45 -16.10
N MET A 198 5.03 -22.60 -16.18
CA MET A 198 6.34 -23.01 -16.68
C MET A 198 7.43 -23.10 -15.61
N VAL A 199 7.31 -22.34 -14.50
CA VAL A 199 8.34 -22.28 -13.46
C VAL A 199 7.92 -23.08 -12.22
N ASP A 200 6.72 -22.83 -11.69
CA ASP A 200 6.20 -23.54 -10.52
C ASP A 200 4.69 -23.77 -10.67
N ASN A 201 4.34 -24.95 -11.15
CA ASN A 201 2.96 -25.35 -11.40
C ASN A 201 2.30 -26.01 -10.17
N THR A 202 2.98 -26.10 -9.03
CA THR A 202 2.47 -26.77 -7.82
C THR A 202 1.17 -26.15 -7.30
N VAL A 203 0.96 -24.83 -7.51
CA VAL A 203 -0.25 -24.15 -7.07
C VAL A 203 -1.54 -24.71 -7.72
N TRP A 204 -1.43 -25.26 -8.93
CA TRP A 204 -2.59 -25.80 -9.64
C TRP A 204 -3.05 -27.16 -9.07
N SER A 205 -2.20 -27.84 -8.29
CA SER A 205 -2.58 -29.07 -7.61
C SER A 205 -3.66 -28.87 -6.54
N TYR A 206 -3.78 -27.66 -5.97
CA TYR A 206 -4.84 -27.33 -5.01
C TYR A 206 -6.22 -27.26 -5.68
N PHE A 207 -6.27 -26.86 -6.97
CA PHE A 207 -7.53 -26.72 -7.69
C PHE A 207 -8.14 -28.10 -7.99
N GLY A 208 -9.29 -28.38 -7.36
CA GLY A 208 -10.00 -29.65 -7.45
C GLY A 208 -9.61 -30.70 -6.40
N THR A 209 -8.55 -30.51 -5.60
CA THR A 209 -8.14 -31.41 -4.52
C THR A 209 -8.33 -30.81 -3.14
N ASP A 210 -8.00 -29.53 -2.95
CA ASP A 210 -8.18 -28.78 -1.72
C ASP A 210 -9.08 -27.56 -1.98
N TRP A 211 -10.36 -27.75 -1.71
CA TRP A 211 -11.37 -26.71 -1.93
C TRP A 211 -11.15 -25.46 -1.06
N TYR A 212 -10.68 -25.65 0.19
CA TYR A 212 -10.43 -24.55 1.10
C TYR A 212 -9.29 -23.64 0.60
N THR A 213 -8.14 -24.22 0.28
CA THR A 213 -7.01 -23.48 -0.29
C THR A 213 -7.37 -22.85 -1.64
N THR A 214 -8.12 -23.58 -2.48
CA THR A 214 -8.61 -23.04 -3.77
C THR A 214 -9.43 -21.76 -3.57
N MET A 215 -10.40 -21.74 -2.64
CA MET A 215 -11.21 -20.54 -2.37
C MET A 215 -10.38 -19.39 -1.83
N LEU A 216 -9.40 -19.67 -0.96
CA LEU A 216 -8.48 -18.64 -0.50
C LEU A 216 -7.64 -18.07 -1.65
N LEU A 217 -7.11 -18.90 -2.55
CA LEU A 217 -6.34 -18.44 -3.71
C LEU A 217 -7.19 -17.58 -4.64
N ILE A 218 -8.45 -17.94 -4.90
CA ILE A 218 -9.39 -17.13 -5.68
C ILE A 218 -9.67 -15.79 -4.97
N ALA A 219 -9.90 -15.82 -3.66
CA ALA A 219 -10.17 -14.63 -2.87
C ALA A 219 -8.95 -13.67 -2.78
N CYS A 220 -7.72 -14.15 -3.09
CA CYS A 220 -6.55 -13.26 -3.24
C CYS A 220 -6.77 -12.11 -4.24
N GLY A 221 -7.58 -12.34 -5.27
CA GLY A 221 -7.96 -11.28 -6.20
C GLY A 221 -8.68 -10.12 -5.54
N LEU A 222 -9.66 -10.40 -4.67
CA LEU A 222 -10.41 -9.39 -3.93
C LEU A 222 -9.55 -8.71 -2.87
N THR A 223 -8.78 -9.49 -2.08
CA THR A 223 -7.90 -8.95 -1.03
C THR A 223 -6.77 -8.09 -1.57
N THR A 224 -6.49 -8.17 -2.87
CA THR A 224 -5.53 -7.32 -3.59
C THR A 224 -6.21 -6.15 -4.26
N SER A 225 -7.23 -6.38 -5.09
CA SER A 225 -7.84 -5.33 -5.92
C SER A 225 -8.65 -4.32 -5.11
N VAL A 226 -9.41 -4.76 -4.10
CA VAL A 226 -10.25 -3.86 -3.29
C VAL A 226 -9.42 -2.79 -2.58
N PRO A 227 -8.40 -3.12 -1.76
CA PRO A 227 -7.62 -2.09 -1.10
C PRO A 227 -6.82 -1.24 -2.08
N LEU A 228 -6.34 -1.76 -3.21
CA LEU A 228 -5.65 -0.96 -4.23
C LEU A 228 -6.57 0.06 -4.90
N VAL A 229 -7.82 -0.29 -5.18
CA VAL A 229 -8.83 0.67 -5.68
C VAL A 229 -9.11 1.74 -4.64
N LEU A 230 -9.30 1.35 -3.38
CA LEU A 230 -9.51 2.29 -2.26
C LEU A 230 -8.29 3.21 -2.06
N PHE A 231 -7.08 2.66 -2.11
CA PHE A 231 -5.83 3.44 -2.06
C PHE A 231 -5.75 4.46 -3.20
N SER A 232 -6.05 4.03 -4.44
CA SER A 232 -6.02 4.91 -5.60
C SER A 232 -7.02 6.07 -5.47
N TYR A 233 -8.22 5.83 -4.94
CA TYR A 233 -9.16 6.91 -4.60
C TYR A 233 -8.60 7.83 -3.52
N GLY A 234 -8.01 7.28 -2.46
CA GLY A 234 -7.36 8.07 -1.42
C GLY A 234 -6.26 8.95 -1.99
N ALA A 235 -5.38 8.40 -2.83
CA ALA A 235 -4.27 9.12 -3.44
C ALA A 235 -4.73 10.26 -4.37
N GLN A 236 -5.80 10.04 -5.14
CA GLN A 236 -6.37 11.09 -6.01
C GLN A 236 -7.07 12.22 -5.24
N LEU A 237 -7.67 11.91 -4.09
CA LEU A 237 -8.56 12.82 -3.37
C LEU A 237 -7.93 13.50 -2.15
N LEU A 238 -6.80 13.00 -1.65
CA LEU A 238 -6.13 13.52 -0.46
C LEU A 238 -4.76 14.13 -0.77
N PRO A 239 -4.29 15.07 0.05
CA PRO A 239 -2.88 15.44 0.09
C PRO A 239 -2.01 14.21 0.39
N LEU A 240 -0.84 14.12 -0.26
CA LEU A 240 0.03 12.95 -0.13
C LEU A 240 0.63 12.82 1.28
N ASN A 241 0.88 13.98 1.94
CA ASN A 241 1.31 14.00 3.34
C ASN A 241 0.25 13.38 4.28
N LEU A 242 -1.04 13.66 4.07
CA LEU A 242 -2.11 13.08 4.86
C LEU A 242 -2.28 11.58 4.56
N LEU A 243 -2.26 11.21 3.27
CA LEU A 243 -2.33 9.81 2.85
C LEU A 243 -1.19 8.99 3.49
N GLY A 244 0.04 9.52 3.50
CA GLY A 244 1.19 8.90 4.14
C GLY A 244 0.99 8.71 5.65
N PHE A 245 0.56 9.74 6.38
CA PHE A 245 0.32 9.59 7.82
C PHE A 245 -0.80 8.58 8.15
N LEU A 246 -1.87 8.56 7.38
CA LEU A 246 -2.94 7.55 7.56
C LEU A 246 -2.43 6.12 7.35
N GLN A 247 -1.41 5.93 6.54
CA GLN A 247 -0.83 4.61 6.27
C GLN A 247 -0.26 3.94 7.52
N TYR A 248 0.17 4.68 8.56
CA TYR A 248 0.63 4.09 9.82
C TYR A 248 -0.44 3.25 10.54
N ILE A 249 -1.71 3.40 10.19
CA ILE A 249 -2.81 2.55 10.70
C ILE A 249 -2.56 1.08 10.37
N SER A 250 -2.13 0.79 9.14
CA SER A 250 -1.89 -0.60 8.70
C SER A 250 -0.81 -1.31 9.53
N PRO A 251 0.43 -0.81 9.66
CA PRO A 251 1.43 -1.44 10.50
C PRO A 251 1.07 -1.41 11.99
N THR A 252 0.28 -0.45 12.47
CA THR A 252 -0.22 -0.46 13.85
C THR A 252 -1.16 -1.64 14.09
N ILE A 253 -2.12 -1.89 13.20
CA ILE A 253 -3.02 -3.06 13.30
C ILE A 253 -2.20 -4.36 13.19
N ALA A 254 -1.28 -4.45 12.23
CA ALA A 254 -0.42 -5.62 12.06
C ALA A 254 0.41 -5.91 13.31
N LEU A 255 0.95 -4.87 13.98
CA LEU A 255 1.65 -5.03 15.24
C LEU A 255 0.75 -5.56 16.36
N LEU A 256 -0.46 -5.01 16.50
CA LEU A 256 -1.41 -5.50 17.51
C LEU A 256 -1.75 -6.96 17.27
N LEU A 257 -1.91 -7.38 16.01
CA LEU A 257 -2.10 -8.79 15.65
C LEU A 257 -0.86 -9.63 15.97
N ALA A 258 0.35 -9.14 15.68
CA ALA A 258 1.59 -9.83 16.00
C ALA A 258 1.69 -10.15 17.50
N ILE A 259 1.39 -9.16 18.35
CA ILE A 259 1.49 -9.30 19.81
C ILE A 259 0.34 -10.15 20.36
N PHE A 260 -0.90 -9.78 20.07
CA PHE A 260 -2.06 -10.35 20.77
C PHE A 260 -2.63 -11.62 20.12
N TYR A 261 -2.42 -11.81 18.83
CA TYR A 261 -2.92 -12.98 18.11
C TYR A 261 -1.81 -14.01 17.82
N PHE A 262 -0.65 -13.55 17.32
CA PHE A 262 0.47 -14.44 16.99
C PHE A 262 1.43 -14.69 18.17
N GLY A 263 1.29 -13.96 19.29
CA GLY A 263 2.13 -14.15 20.48
C GLY A 263 3.59 -13.73 20.32
N GLU A 264 3.87 -12.82 19.36
CA GLU A 264 5.23 -12.35 19.12
C GLU A 264 5.73 -11.49 20.30
N SER A 265 7.02 -11.61 20.62
CA SER A 265 7.65 -10.80 21.66
C SER A 265 7.79 -9.34 21.21
N PHE A 266 7.45 -8.42 22.09
CA PHE A 266 7.51 -6.98 21.86
C PHE A 266 8.47 -6.34 22.86
N GLY A 267 9.68 -6.05 22.40
CA GLY A 267 10.74 -5.52 23.25
C GLY A 267 10.64 -4.02 23.51
N THR A 268 11.35 -3.54 24.55
CA THR A 268 11.38 -2.12 24.94
C THR A 268 11.72 -1.16 23.79
N PRO A 269 12.69 -1.45 22.92
CA PRO A 269 13.00 -0.53 21.81
C PRO A 269 11.89 -0.39 20.79
N GLN A 270 11.17 -1.49 20.48
CA GLN A 270 9.99 -1.44 19.63
C GLN A 270 8.88 -0.60 20.28
N MET A 271 8.67 -0.76 21.60
CA MET A 271 7.71 0.05 22.36
C MET A 271 8.00 1.55 22.24
N ILE A 272 9.25 1.97 22.37
CA ILE A 272 9.66 3.37 22.26
C ILE A 272 9.40 3.89 20.82
N ALA A 273 9.81 3.13 19.82
CA ALA A 273 9.67 3.51 18.43
C ALA A 273 8.19 3.65 18.02
N PHE A 274 7.35 2.68 18.40
CA PHE A 274 5.90 2.77 18.15
C PHE A 274 5.23 3.87 18.97
N GLY A 275 5.68 4.10 20.21
CA GLY A 275 5.23 5.24 21.01
C GLY A 275 5.48 6.56 20.28
N CYS A 276 6.66 6.76 19.71
CA CYS A 276 6.96 7.93 18.86
C CYS A 276 6.02 8.03 17.65
N ILE A 277 5.77 6.91 16.94
CA ILE A 277 4.88 6.89 15.77
C ILE A 277 3.44 7.26 16.17
N TRP A 278 2.92 6.71 17.26
CA TRP A 278 1.56 7.02 17.73
C TRP A 278 1.43 8.46 18.21
N ILE A 279 2.41 9.00 18.93
CA ILE A 279 2.44 10.42 19.29
C ILE A 279 2.46 11.29 18.04
N ALA A 280 3.26 10.94 17.04
CA ALA A 280 3.30 11.64 15.76
C ALA A 280 1.95 11.61 15.04
N LEU A 281 1.25 10.46 15.02
CA LEU A 281 -0.09 10.31 14.44
C LEU A 281 -1.13 11.21 15.12
N ILE A 282 -1.15 11.22 16.44
CA ILE A 282 -2.06 12.06 17.24
C ILE A 282 -1.79 13.54 16.95
N LEU A 283 -0.52 13.95 17.02
CA LEU A 283 -0.13 15.34 16.77
C LEU A 283 -0.46 15.77 15.33
N PHE A 284 -0.23 14.92 14.34
CA PHE A 284 -0.57 15.18 12.94
C PHE A 284 -2.09 15.34 12.76
N SER A 285 -2.87 14.43 13.35
CA SER A 285 -4.34 14.45 13.27
C SER A 285 -4.94 15.70 13.91
N LEU A 286 -4.37 16.17 15.01
CA LEU A 286 -4.79 17.39 15.72
C LEU A 286 -4.20 18.67 15.14
N SER A 287 -3.30 18.58 14.17
CA SER A 287 -2.52 19.72 13.65
C SER A 287 -3.38 20.89 13.14
N SER A 288 -4.52 20.61 12.50
CA SER A 288 -5.44 21.62 12.01
C SER A 288 -6.08 22.41 13.16
N GLN A 289 -6.53 21.74 14.20
CA GLN A 289 -7.13 22.36 15.39
C GLN A 289 -6.10 23.20 16.16
N ILE A 290 -4.87 22.68 16.30
CA ILE A 290 -3.76 23.38 16.95
C ILE A 290 -3.41 24.65 16.18
N THR A 291 -3.31 24.57 14.86
CA THR A 291 -2.98 25.74 14.01
C THR A 291 -4.06 26.82 14.11
N THR A 292 -5.35 26.44 14.08
CA THR A 292 -6.47 27.38 14.23
C THR A 292 -6.44 28.07 15.60
N ARG A 293 -6.20 27.33 16.69
CA ARG A 293 -6.11 27.92 18.04
C ARG A 293 -4.94 28.89 18.20
N ILE A 294 -3.80 28.62 17.56
CA ILE A 294 -2.64 29.50 17.59
C ILE A 294 -2.91 30.80 16.79
N SER A 295 -3.62 30.71 15.66
CA SER A 295 -3.97 31.87 14.84
C SER A 295 -5.01 32.78 15.49
N LEU A 296 -5.89 32.25 16.34
CA LEU A 296 -6.89 33.04 17.10
C LEU A 296 -6.30 33.71 18.35
N LYS A 297 -5.08 33.36 18.77
CA LYS A 297 -4.40 33.97 19.90
C LYS A 297 -3.37 35.05 19.52
N LYS A 298 -3.15 35.26 18.22
CA LYS A 298 -2.36 36.33 17.63
C LYS A 298 -3.27 37.42 17.06
#